data_1ad34d9b35746fb0a517ab91afc6f0c5
#
_entry.id   1ad34d9b35746fb0a517ab91afc6f0c5
#
_cell.length_a   1.000
_cell.length_b   1.000
_cell.length_c   1.000
_cell.angle_alpha   90.00
_cell.angle_beta   90.00
_cell.angle_gamma   90.00
#
_symmetry.space_group_name_H-M   'P 1'
#
loop_
_entity.id
_entity.type
_entity.pdbx_description
1 polymer ?
#
loop_
_entity_poly.entity_id
_entity_poly.type
_entity_poly.pdbx_seq_one_letter_code
_entity_poly.pdbx_strand_id
1 'polypeptide(L)'
;MGGHGTYILIQIDPGYFAAAAASAGAGRPKTEEFIDASLIKNLPIWSFHGDKDKVCPIERDQKLFAEMKKLGGNMKFTTWAGDRHGVAKKMITGIDNGSTQLSSDRCDGETEFMKWLFTQKRSANQQNSEKE
;
A
#
# COMPACT_ATOMS: atom_id res chain seq x y z
N MET A 1 5.69 -4.53 11.94
CA MET A 1 4.43 -5.14 12.47
C MET A 1 3.18 -4.49 11.88
N GLY A 2 3.04 -3.18 11.99
CA GLY A 2 1.83 -2.48 11.54
C GLY A 2 1.49 -2.64 10.07
N GLY A 3 2.49 -2.54 9.18
CA GLY A 3 2.26 -2.72 7.75
C GLY A 3 1.83 -4.14 7.39
N HIS A 4 2.42 -5.14 8.02
CA HIS A 4 2.04 -6.54 7.84
C HIS A 4 0.59 -6.77 8.29
N GLY A 5 0.24 -6.26 9.48
CA GLY A 5 -1.14 -6.36 9.99
C GLY A 5 -2.15 -5.65 9.10
N THR A 6 -1.76 -4.53 8.50
CA THR A 6 -2.62 -3.81 7.53
C THR A 6 -2.98 -4.72 6.36
N TYR A 7 -2.00 -5.40 5.75
CA TYR A 7 -2.28 -6.30 4.63
C TYR A 7 -3.09 -7.54 5.04
N ILE A 8 -2.88 -8.06 6.24
CA ILE A 8 -3.73 -9.15 6.74
C ILE A 8 -5.19 -8.69 6.83
N LEU A 9 -5.40 -7.52 7.44
CA LEU A 9 -6.73 -7.01 7.71
C LEU A 9 -7.53 -6.69 6.44
N ILE A 10 -6.91 -6.03 5.47
CA ILE A 10 -7.61 -5.62 4.25
C ILE A 10 -7.95 -6.80 3.33
N GLN A 11 -7.27 -7.93 3.46
CA GLN A 11 -7.63 -9.14 2.71
C GLN A 11 -8.86 -9.83 3.28
N ILE A 12 -9.10 -9.68 4.59
CA ILE A 12 -10.26 -10.29 5.25
C ILE A 12 -11.56 -9.66 4.75
N ASP A 13 -11.61 -8.33 4.68
CA ASP A 13 -12.79 -7.61 4.21
C ASP A 13 -12.37 -6.34 3.48
N PRO A 14 -11.95 -6.46 2.21
CA PRO A 14 -11.47 -5.30 1.46
C PRO A 14 -12.55 -4.24 1.22
N GLY A 15 -13.82 -4.63 1.18
CA GLY A 15 -14.94 -3.69 0.97
C GLY A 15 -15.25 -2.83 2.19
N TYR A 16 -14.72 -3.18 3.34
CA TYR A 16 -14.96 -2.43 4.58
C TYR A 16 -14.19 -1.10 4.61
N PHE A 17 -13.05 -1.02 3.95
CA PHE A 17 -12.13 0.10 4.04
C PHE A 17 -12.25 1.04 2.83
N ALA A 18 -12.09 2.34 3.07
CA ALA A 18 -12.02 3.35 2.01
C ALA A 18 -10.64 3.35 1.33
N ALA A 19 -9.58 3.07 2.10
CA ALA A 19 -8.21 3.04 1.63
C ALA A 19 -7.34 2.34 2.66
N ALA A 20 -6.11 2.03 2.27
CA ALA A 20 -5.10 1.50 3.18
C ALA A 20 -3.74 2.16 2.92
N ALA A 21 -3.00 2.38 3.99
CA ALA A 21 -1.62 2.84 3.92
C ALA A 21 -0.73 1.87 4.70
N ALA A 22 0.32 1.41 4.09
CA ALA A 22 1.20 0.42 4.70
C ALA A 22 2.66 0.84 4.58
N SER A 23 3.38 0.77 5.68
CA SER A 23 4.81 1.04 5.72
C SER A 23 5.55 -0.28 5.87
N ALA A 24 6.36 -0.64 4.87
CA ALA A 24 7.24 -1.81 4.89
C ALA A 24 6.50 -3.11 5.25
N GLY A 25 5.32 -3.34 4.64
CA GLY A 25 4.39 -4.33 5.16
C GLY A 25 4.18 -5.62 4.38
N ALA A 26 4.63 -5.73 3.13
CA ALA A 26 4.26 -6.84 2.28
C ALA A 26 4.91 -8.19 2.65
N GLY A 27 5.92 -8.19 3.50
CA GLY A 27 6.49 -9.45 3.95
C GLY A 27 7.63 -9.28 4.93
N ARG A 28 7.86 -10.30 5.73
CA ARG A 28 9.00 -10.40 6.63
C ARG A 28 10.02 -11.37 6.05
N PRO A 29 11.31 -11.26 6.43
CA PRO A 29 12.28 -12.27 6.05
C PRO A 29 11.81 -13.66 6.49
N LYS A 30 12.04 -14.66 5.64
CA LYS A 30 11.74 -16.08 5.93
C LYS A 30 10.25 -16.39 6.15
N THR A 31 9.33 -15.50 5.76
CA THR A 31 7.90 -15.80 5.76
C THR A 31 7.45 -16.15 4.33
N GLU A 32 6.42 -16.98 4.24
CA GLU A 32 5.77 -17.25 2.97
C GLU A 32 4.99 -16.00 2.52
N GLU A 33 4.67 -15.96 1.25
CA GLU A 33 3.78 -14.92 0.73
C GLU A 33 2.41 -15.08 1.34
N PHE A 34 1.86 -13.97 1.84
CA PHE A 34 0.56 -13.99 2.49
C PHE A 34 -0.45 -13.04 1.84
N ILE A 35 -0.02 -12.26 0.83
CA ILE A 35 -0.89 -11.27 0.20
C ILE A 35 -1.38 -11.79 -1.13
N ASP A 36 -2.71 -11.88 -1.28
CA ASP A 36 -3.36 -12.13 -2.55
C ASP A 36 -3.80 -10.78 -3.14
N ALA A 37 -3.05 -10.29 -4.11
CA ALA A 37 -3.30 -9.01 -4.76
C ALA A 37 -4.68 -8.94 -5.40
N SER A 38 -5.22 -10.06 -5.86
CA SER A 38 -6.54 -10.09 -6.50
C SER A 38 -7.67 -9.70 -5.54
N LEU A 39 -7.50 -9.95 -4.24
CA LEU A 39 -8.50 -9.59 -3.23
C LEU A 39 -8.53 -8.09 -2.96
N ILE A 40 -7.42 -7.39 -3.15
CA ILE A 40 -7.26 -5.98 -2.73
C ILE A 40 -7.04 -5.03 -3.91
N LYS A 41 -7.12 -5.52 -5.14
CA LYS A 41 -6.81 -4.70 -6.34
C LYS A 41 -7.69 -3.47 -6.50
N ASN A 42 -8.92 -3.52 -5.98
CA ASN A 42 -9.88 -2.41 -6.10
C ASN A 42 -9.80 -1.42 -4.94
N LEU A 43 -9.07 -1.76 -3.87
CA LEU A 43 -8.88 -0.89 -2.72
C LEU A 43 -7.75 0.10 -3.02
N PRO A 44 -7.98 1.41 -2.84
CA PRO A 44 -6.87 2.38 -2.92
C PRO A 44 -5.83 2.09 -1.84
N ILE A 45 -4.59 1.84 -2.26
CA ILE A 45 -3.49 1.51 -1.36
C ILE A 45 -2.32 2.45 -1.64
N TRP A 46 -1.69 2.95 -0.58
CA TRP A 46 -0.41 3.64 -0.69
C TRP A 46 0.61 2.94 0.20
N SER A 47 1.61 2.33 -0.42
CA SER A 47 2.66 1.61 0.28
C SER A 47 3.96 2.40 0.26
N PHE A 48 4.74 2.26 1.32
CA PHE A 48 5.98 3.02 1.55
C PHE A 48 7.08 2.08 2.00
N HIS A 49 8.29 2.27 1.47
CA HIS A 49 9.42 1.41 1.85
C HIS A 49 10.75 2.13 1.66
N GLY A 50 11.67 1.95 2.61
CA GLY A 50 13.06 2.34 2.45
C GLY A 50 13.84 1.23 1.74
N ASP A 51 14.67 1.56 0.76
CA ASP A 51 15.39 0.54 -0.03
C ASP A 51 16.54 -0.12 0.72
N LYS A 52 16.92 0.40 1.89
CA LYS A 52 17.93 -0.19 2.78
C LYS A 52 17.32 -0.85 4.02
N ASP A 53 16.04 -1.16 3.98
CA ASP A 53 15.34 -1.85 5.07
C ASP A 53 15.88 -3.27 5.23
N LYS A 54 16.44 -3.56 6.41
CA LYS A 54 16.97 -4.89 6.74
C LYS A 54 16.02 -5.70 7.62
N VAL A 55 14.96 -5.08 8.11
CA VAL A 55 13.94 -5.75 8.92
C VAL A 55 12.90 -6.41 8.02
N CYS A 56 12.36 -5.62 7.08
CA CYS A 56 11.43 -6.10 6.06
C CYS A 56 11.98 -5.74 4.69
N PRO A 57 12.62 -6.67 3.98
CA PRO A 57 13.20 -6.38 2.66
C PRO A 57 12.17 -5.84 1.68
N ILE A 58 12.59 -4.85 0.88
CA ILE A 58 11.71 -4.14 -0.06
C ILE A 58 11.17 -5.05 -1.17
N GLU A 59 11.84 -6.15 -1.45
CA GLU A 59 11.54 -7.03 -2.59
C GLU A 59 10.09 -7.53 -2.58
N ARG A 60 9.52 -7.77 -1.41
CA ARG A 60 8.13 -8.23 -1.31
C ARG A 60 7.12 -7.13 -1.61
N ASP A 61 7.39 -5.91 -1.19
CA ASP A 61 6.57 -4.76 -1.59
C ASP A 61 6.68 -4.50 -3.09
N GLN A 62 7.87 -4.62 -3.66
CA GLN A 62 8.07 -4.52 -5.10
C GLN A 62 7.31 -5.60 -5.86
N LYS A 63 7.29 -6.82 -5.34
CA LYS A 63 6.55 -7.93 -5.94
C LYS A 63 5.04 -7.69 -5.89
N LEU A 64 4.53 -7.24 -4.75
CA LEU A 64 3.12 -6.90 -4.62
C LEU A 64 2.73 -5.79 -5.60
N PHE A 65 3.55 -4.75 -5.71
CA PHE A 65 3.33 -3.67 -6.66
C PHE A 65 3.28 -4.18 -8.11
N ALA A 66 4.21 -5.08 -8.47
CA ALA A 66 4.21 -5.68 -9.81
C ALA A 66 2.94 -6.47 -10.09
N GLU A 67 2.44 -7.22 -9.12
CA GLU A 67 1.18 -7.96 -9.25
C GLU A 67 -0.02 -7.02 -9.38
N MET A 68 -0.07 -5.97 -8.58
CA MET A 68 -1.10 -4.93 -8.69
C MET A 68 -1.09 -4.27 -10.06
N LYS A 69 0.10 -4.02 -10.60
CA LYS A 69 0.24 -3.45 -11.94
C LYS A 69 -0.33 -4.38 -13.01
N LYS A 70 -0.05 -5.67 -12.93
CA LYS A 70 -0.61 -6.67 -13.86
C LYS A 70 -2.13 -6.74 -13.79
N LEU A 71 -2.70 -6.57 -12.61
CA LEU A 71 -4.15 -6.65 -12.39
C LEU A 71 -4.86 -5.32 -12.65
N GLY A 72 -4.15 -4.26 -13.01
CA GLY A 72 -4.74 -2.93 -13.15
C GLY A 72 -5.27 -2.39 -11.84
N GLY A 73 -4.58 -2.69 -10.74
CA GLY A 73 -4.99 -2.32 -9.39
C GLY A 73 -4.78 -0.85 -9.07
N ASN A 74 -5.20 -0.44 -7.88
CA ASN A 74 -5.13 0.94 -7.41
C ASN A 74 -4.10 1.07 -6.29
N MET A 75 -2.82 1.02 -6.65
CA MET A 75 -1.74 1.08 -5.67
C MET A 75 -0.69 2.13 -6.04
N LYS A 76 -0.37 2.99 -5.08
CA LYS A 76 0.78 3.88 -5.13
C LYS A 76 1.90 3.28 -4.30
N PHE A 77 3.12 3.38 -4.78
CA PHE A 77 4.28 2.82 -4.08
C PHE A 77 5.39 3.85 -4.04
N THR A 78 5.74 4.31 -2.84
CA THR A 78 6.81 5.28 -2.62
C THR A 78 8.03 4.58 -2.03
N THR A 79 9.17 4.77 -2.66
CA THR A 79 10.47 4.27 -2.21
C THR A 79 11.37 5.43 -1.82
N TRP A 80 12.02 5.32 -0.67
CA TRP A 80 13.05 6.27 -0.25
C TRP A 80 14.42 5.62 -0.38
N ALA A 81 15.24 6.19 -1.25
CA ALA A 81 16.61 5.71 -1.46
C ALA A 81 17.47 5.98 -0.21
N GLY A 82 18.20 4.96 0.22
CA GLY A 82 19.09 5.04 1.38
C GLY A 82 18.41 4.91 2.74
N ASP A 83 17.09 4.83 2.79
CA ASP A 83 16.36 4.73 4.04
C ASP A 83 16.16 3.30 4.51
N ARG A 84 16.10 3.15 5.82
CA ARG A 84 15.90 1.88 6.51
C ARG A 84 14.43 1.69 6.87
N HIS A 85 14.15 0.90 7.92
CA HIS A 85 12.78 0.50 8.28
C HIS A 85 11.88 1.65 8.75
N GLY A 86 12.41 2.68 9.36
CA GLY A 86 11.63 3.74 10.03
C GLY A 86 11.09 4.84 9.11
N VAL A 87 10.54 4.52 7.96
CA VAL A 87 10.09 5.53 6.97
C VAL A 87 8.71 6.13 7.26
N ALA A 88 7.93 5.55 8.15
CA ALA A 88 6.56 6.02 8.43
C ALA A 88 6.50 7.51 8.79
N LYS A 89 7.50 8.00 9.51
CA LYS A 89 7.59 9.41 9.88
C LYS A 89 7.65 10.34 8.65
N LYS A 90 8.34 9.91 7.61
CA LYS A 90 8.46 10.69 6.36
C LYS A 90 7.13 10.81 5.63
N MET A 91 6.33 9.75 5.66
CA MET A 91 4.98 9.78 5.09
C MET A 91 4.14 10.90 5.70
N ILE A 92 4.13 10.97 7.04
CA ILE A 92 3.29 11.89 7.79
C ILE A 92 3.78 13.33 7.64
N THR A 93 5.09 13.54 7.70
CA THR A 93 5.67 14.89 7.65
C THR A 93 5.78 15.47 6.24
N GLY A 94 5.61 14.63 5.21
CA GLY A 94 5.71 15.08 3.83
C GLY A 94 7.13 15.41 3.38
N ILE A 95 8.13 14.88 4.06
CA ILE A 95 9.52 15.04 3.62
C ILE A 95 9.70 14.26 2.33
N ASP A 96 9.95 14.99 1.25
CA ASP A 96 10.03 14.41 -0.08
C ASP A 96 11.48 14.17 -0.50
N ASN A 97 11.93 12.94 -0.31
CA ASN A 97 13.14 12.43 -0.96
C ASN A 97 12.87 11.05 -1.57
N GLY A 98 11.61 10.76 -1.82
CA GLY A 98 11.18 9.48 -2.35
C GLY A 98 10.81 9.53 -3.81
N SER A 99 10.54 8.36 -4.34
CA SER A 99 10.04 8.15 -5.70
C SER A 99 8.73 7.37 -5.63
N THR A 100 7.68 7.91 -6.22
CA THR A 100 6.35 7.29 -6.20
C THR A 100 5.98 6.75 -7.56
N GLN A 101 5.55 5.49 -7.61
CA GLN A 101 5.05 4.84 -8.80
C GLN A 101 3.57 4.51 -8.63
N LEU A 102 2.85 4.51 -9.75
CA LEU A 102 1.41 4.20 -9.80
C LEU A 102 1.22 2.88 -10.52
N SER A 103 0.39 1.99 -9.96
CA SER A 103 0.16 0.66 -10.56
C SER A 103 -0.72 0.71 -11.82
N SER A 104 -1.58 1.72 -11.94
CA SER A 104 -2.45 1.91 -13.10
C SER A 104 -3.02 3.32 -13.12
N ASP A 105 -3.77 3.64 -14.17
CA ASP A 105 -4.49 4.92 -14.30
C ASP A 105 -5.69 5.04 -13.34
N ARG A 106 -6.02 3.98 -12.60
CA ARG A 106 -7.01 4.05 -11.52
C ARG A 106 -6.51 4.85 -10.32
N CYS A 107 -5.21 4.99 -10.17
CA CYS A 107 -4.63 5.83 -9.11
C CYS A 107 -4.94 7.29 -9.41
N ASP A 108 -5.39 8.04 -8.39
CA ASP A 108 -5.61 9.48 -8.54
C ASP A 108 -4.27 10.23 -8.65
N GLY A 109 -4.33 11.51 -8.97
CA GLY A 109 -3.15 12.34 -9.16
C GLY A 109 -2.60 12.98 -7.89
N GLU A 110 -3.13 12.64 -6.70
CA GLU A 110 -2.67 13.27 -5.46
C GLU A 110 -1.25 12.86 -5.12
N THR A 111 -0.38 13.82 -4.88
CA THR A 111 1.04 13.59 -4.56
C THR A 111 1.33 13.69 -3.06
N GLU A 112 0.43 14.27 -2.28
CA GLU A 112 0.60 14.42 -0.83
C GLU A 112 -0.19 13.36 -0.09
N PHE A 113 0.52 12.54 0.70
CA PHE A 113 -0.07 11.40 1.38
C PHE A 113 -1.24 11.78 2.31
N MET A 114 -1.05 12.80 3.15
CA MET A 114 -2.09 13.17 4.12
C MET A 114 -3.35 13.69 3.43
N LYS A 115 -3.22 14.45 2.35
CA LYS A 115 -4.37 14.88 1.55
C LYS A 115 -5.07 13.67 0.92
N TRP A 116 -4.28 12.78 0.31
CA TRP A 116 -4.81 11.57 -0.27
C TRP A 116 -5.62 10.76 0.75
N LEU A 117 -5.05 10.54 1.93
CA LEU A 117 -5.69 9.73 2.97
C LEU A 117 -7.05 10.30 3.38
N PHE A 118 -7.12 11.60 3.63
CA PHE A 118 -8.34 12.24 4.14
C PHE A 118 -9.42 12.46 3.08
N THR A 119 -9.11 12.32 1.80
CA THR A 119 -10.09 12.43 0.72
C THR A 119 -10.65 11.09 0.26
N GLN A 120 -10.14 9.98 0.76
CA GLN A 120 -10.60 8.66 0.34
C GLN A 120 -11.98 8.34 0.90
N LYS A 121 -12.85 7.77 0.06
CA LYS A 121 -14.19 7.33 0.43
C LYS A 121 -14.44 5.96 -0.17
N ARG A 122 -15.23 5.14 0.50
CA ARG A 122 -15.63 3.85 -0.07
C ARG A 122 -16.50 4.10 -1.31
N SER A 123 -16.21 3.35 -2.36
CA SER A 123 -17.02 3.41 -3.58
C SER A 123 -18.40 2.79 -3.33
N ALA A 124 -19.37 3.07 -4.22
CA ALA A 124 -20.69 2.45 -4.14
C ALA A 124 -20.62 0.92 -4.16
N ASN A 125 -19.71 0.34 -4.96
CA ASN A 125 -19.53 -1.10 -5.03
C ASN A 125 -18.99 -1.69 -3.73
N GLN A 126 -18.07 -1.00 -3.07
CA GLN A 126 -17.55 -1.42 -1.76
C GLN A 126 -18.63 -1.37 -0.69
N GLN A 127 -19.45 -0.32 -0.68
CA GLN A 127 -20.56 -0.18 0.24
C GLN A 127 -21.62 -1.27 0.05
N ASN A 128 -21.92 -1.62 -1.18
CA ASN A 128 -22.86 -2.69 -1.50
C ASN A 128 -22.36 -4.07 -1.03
N SER A 129 -21.06 -4.33 -1.13
CA SER A 129 -20.45 -5.57 -0.66
C SER A 129 -20.68 -5.79 0.84
N GLU A 130 -20.72 -4.73 1.64
CA GLU A 130 -20.97 -4.82 3.08
C GLU A 130 -22.40 -5.21 3.41
N LYS A 131 -23.35 -4.94 2.53
CA LYS A 131 -24.78 -5.25 2.75
C LYS A 131 -25.13 -6.69 2.41
N GLU A 132 -24.25 -7.36 1.72
CA GLU A 132 -24.40 -8.76 1.36
C GLU A 132 -23.79 -9.68 2.43
#